data_56205c52ef5b1b910ee3bfcd9ebcae51
#
_entry.id   56205c52ef5b1b910ee3bfcd9ebcae51
#
_cell.length_a   1.000
_cell.length_b   1.000
_cell.length_c   1.000
_cell.angle_alpha   90.00
_cell.angle_beta   90.00
_cell.angle_gamma   90.00
#
_symmetry.space_group_name_H-M   'P 1'
#
loop_
_entity.id
_entity.type
_entity.pdbx_description
1 polymer ?
#
loop_
_entity_poly.entity_id
_entity_poly.type
_entity_poly.pdbx_seq_one_letter_code
_entity_poly.pdbx_strand_id
1 'polypeptide(L)'
;MAENLKNLESQFAQSQNNILSSLSSQIAEISNSLNALDPSSYSKNISSMYGVSLSVGYKHFFTKKKNQGFRYYLFYDYGYSNFGFVGNGVTSLGKMNNHFYGLGIDYLFNFIDNAQKHSSVGFYVGFALAGSSWVGSGLSMWVSQTGFINNYLTGYQAKMHTSFFQIPLNLGIRVNVDRHNGFEMGLKIPLAINSFYETHGKGLNTSLFFKRLVMFSLSYVYSF
;
A
#
# COMPACT_ATOMS: atom_id res chain seq x y z
N MET A 1 14.05 60.30 -20.23
CA MET A 1 13.82 59.76 -18.89
C MET A 1 12.35 59.35 -18.69
N ALA A 2 11.35 60.16 -19.03
CA ALA A 2 9.92 59.85 -18.89
C ALA A 2 9.46 58.65 -19.75
N GLU A 3 10.03 58.47 -20.94
CA GLU A 3 9.67 57.42 -21.89
C GLU A 3 10.15 56.02 -21.40
N ASN A 4 11.31 55.95 -20.72
CA ASN A 4 11.81 54.74 -20.14
C ASN A 4 10.97 54.30 -18.92
N LEU A 5 10.48 55.25 -18.11
CA LEU A 5 9.57 54.94 -17.01
C LEU A 5 8.25 54.36 -17.49
N LYS A 6 7.68 54.94 -18.53
CA LYS A 6 6.42 54.50 -19.13
C LYS A 6 6.56 53.09 -19.73
N ASN A 7 7.71 52.78 -20.31
CA ASN A 7 8.03 51.44 -20.84
C ASN A 7 8.18 50.40 -19.71
N LEU A 8 8.81 50.78 -18.59
CA LEU A 8 8.95 49.90 -17.42
C LEU A 8 7.59 49.63 -16.76
N GLU A 9 6.75 50.64 -16.63
CA GLU A 9 5.39 50.48 -16.07
C GLU A 9 4.53 49.54 -16.96
N SER A 10 4.62 49.67 -18.29
CA SER A 10 3.89 48.77 -19.19
C SER A 10 4.38 47.33 -19.14
N GLN A 11 5.70 47.10 -19.05
CA GLN A 11 6.28 45.76 -18.87
C GLN A 11 5.90 45.14 -17.53
N PHE A 12 5.87 45.95 -16.48
CA PHE A 12 5.47 45.48 -15.14
C PHE A 12 3.99 45.10 -15.10
N ALA A 13 3.11 45.92 -15.69
CA ALA A 13 1.68 45.64 -15.80
C ALA A 13 1.41 44.39 -16.67
N GLN A 14 2.17 44.20 -17.75
CA GLN A 14 2.07 42.99 -18.57
C GLN A 14 2.54 41.74 -17.87
N SER A 15 3.63 41.83 -17.09
CA SER A 15 4.12 40.72 -16.24
C SER A 15 3.12 40.35 -15.15
N GLN A 16 2.50 41.34 -14.49
CA GLN A 16 1.45 41.09 -13.50
C GLN A 16 0.22 40.42 -14.11
N ASN A 17 -0.22 40.84 -15.28
CA ASN A 17 -1.34 40.23 -15.98
C ASN A 17 -1.04 38.79 -16.41
N ASN A 18 0.18 38.51 -16.85
CA ASN A 18 0.61 37.16 -17.20
C ASN A 18 0.65 36.22 -15.96
N ILE A 19 1.11 36.73 -14.82
CA ILE A 19 1.12 35.98 -13.55
C ILE A 19 -0.32 35.72 -13.07
N LEU A 20 -1.19 36.75 -13.14
CA LEU A 20 -2.62 36.63 -12.76
C LEU A 20 -3.38 35.64 -13.65
N SER A 21 -3.14 35.64 -14.95
CA SER A 21 -3.75 34.69 -15.88
C SER A 21 -3.26 33.26 -15.65
N SER A 22 -1.98 33.09 -15.39
CA SER A 22 -1.38 31.79 -15.03
C SER A 22 -1.94 31.25 -13.70
N LEU A 23 -2.05 32.10 -12.69
CA LEU A 23 -2.65 31.74 -11.40
C LEU A 23 -4.14 31.38 -11.52
N SER A 24 -4.90 32.14 -12.31
CA SER A 24 -6.32 31.85 -12.51
C SER A 24 -6.54 30.56 -13.31
N SER A 25 -5.68 30.24 -14.28
CA SER A 25 -5.74 28.95 -14.98
C SER A 25 -5.42 27.76 -14.06
N GLN A 26 -4.41 27.91 -13.20
CA GLN A 26 -4.07 26.89 -12.20
C GLN A 26 -5.19 26.69 -11.16
N ILE A 27 -5.81 27.77 -10.70
CA ILE A 27 -6.96 27.72 -9.79
C ILE A 27 -8.15 27.04 -10.48
N ALA A 28 -8.41 27.32 -11.75
CA ALA A 28 -9.47 26.67 -12.52
C ALA A 28 -9.20 25.17 -12.71
N GLU A 29 -7.96 24.79 -12.96
CA GLU A 29 -7.54 23.39 -13.10
C GLU A 29 -7.67 22.63 -11.77
N ILE A 30 -7.25 23.24 -10.65
CA ILE A 30 -7.44 22.70 -9.30
C ILE A 30 -8.93 22.61 -8.96
N SER A 31 -9.73 23.63 -9.29
CA SER A 31 -11.17 23.62 -9.05
C SER A 31 -11.89 22.54 -9.86
N ASN A 32 -11.50 22.36 -11.13
CA ASN A 32 -12.03 21.29 -11.98
C ASN A 32 -11.61 19.91 -11.46
N SER A 33 -10.39 19.79 -10.97
CA SER A 33 -9.91 18.57 -10.33
C SER A 33 -10.64 18.24 -9.03
N LEU A 34 -10.97 19.26 -8.23
CA LEU A 34 -11.78 19.14 -7.02
C LEU A 34 -13.26 18.80 -7.32
N ASN A 35 -13.82 19.39 -8.39
CA ASN A 35 -15.20 19.10 -8.83
C ASN A 35 -15.32 17.71 -9.50
N ALA A 36 -14.26 17.20 -10.10
CA ALA A 36 -14.20 15.85 -10.64
C ALA A 36 -14.12 14.77 -9.52
N LEU A 37 -13.78 15.18 -8.30
CA LEU A 37 -13.96 14.38 -7.10
C LEU A 37 -15.42 14.50 -6.64
N ASP A 38 -16.35 13.91 -7.39
CA ASP A 38 -17.75 13.81 -6.96
C ASP A 38 -17.80 13.11 -5.60
N PRO A 39 -18.22 13.79 -4.52
CA PRO A 39 -18.21 13.21 -3.17
C PRO A 39 -19.16 12.03 -3.02
N SER A 40 -20.02 11.79 -4.00
CA SER A 40 -20.95 10.65 -4.07
C SER A 40 -20.42 9.50 -4.93
N SER A 41 -19.33 9.65 -5.68
CA SER A 41 -18.81 8.60 -6.56
C SER A 41 -17.82 7.69 -5.85
N TYR A 42 -18.21 6.42 -5.66
CA TYR A 42 -17.31 5.35 -5.25
C TYR A 42 -16.62 4.78 -6.49
N SER A 43 -15.31 5.01 -6.61
CA SER A 43 -14.49 4.39 -7.65
C SER A 43 -13.57 3.36 -7.03
N LYS A 44 -13.61 2.13 -7.56
CA LYS A 44 -12.73 1.03 -7.16
C LYS A 44 -11.79 0.67 -8.30
N ASN A 45 -10.50 0.78 -8.06
CA ASN A 45 -9.47 0.31 -8.99
C ASN A 45 -8.74 -0.89 -8.36
N ILE A 46 -8.58 -1.97 -9.14
CA ILE A 46 -7.87 -3.18 -8.72
C ILE A 46 -6.64 -3.31 -9.62
N SER A 47 -5.48 -3.38 -9.00
CA SER A 47 -4.21 -3.60 -9.70
C SER A 47 -3.52 -4.84 -9.16
N SER A 48 -2.86 -5.57 -10.05
CA SER A 48 -2.00 -6.70 -9.68
C SER A 48 -0.69 -6.20 -9.10
N MET A 49 -0.20 -6.90 -8.08
CA MET A 49 1.07 -6.61 -7.43
C MET A 49 1.95 -7.86 -7.48
N TYR A 50 3.19 -7.69 -7.88
CA TYR A 50 4.20 -8.74 -7.92
C TYR A 50 5.31 -8.41 -6.94
N GLY A 51 5.91 -9.43 -6.32
CA GLY A 51 6.90 -9.17 -5.30
C GLY A 51 7.69 -10.38 -4.87
N VAL A 52 8.55 -10.15 -3.91
CA VAL A 52 9.37 -11.17 -3.26
C VAL A 52 9.16 -11.12 -1.76
N SER A 53 9.28 -12.28 -1.13
CA SER A 53 9.08 -12.44 0.30
C SER A 53 10.27 -13.18 0.91
N LEU A 54 10.72 -12.70 2.05
CA LEU A 54 11.72 -13.35 2.89
C LEU A 54 11.15 -13.55 4.28
N SER A 55 11.33 -14.75 4.84
CA SER A 55 10.94 -15.01 6.21
C SER A 55 11.98 -15.91 6.92
N VAL A 56 12.18 -15.63 8.20
CA VAL A 56 13.05 -16.39 9.08
C VAL A 56 12.30 -16.71 10.35
N GLY A 57 12.35 -17.95 10.79
CA GLY A 57 11.59 -18.35 11.97
C GLY A 57 11.98 -19.68 12.57
N TYR A 58 11.25 -20.04 13.59
CA TYR A 58 11.44 -21.27 14.35
C TYR A 58 10.15 -22.10 14.35
N LYS A 59 10.27 -23.42 14.11
CA LYS A 59 9.16 -24.39 14.16
C LYS A 59 9.30 -25.25 15.41
N HIS A 60 8.25 -25.37 16.19
CA HIS A 60 8.18 -26.21 17.37
C HIS A 60 7.03 -27.20 17.24
N PHE A 61 7.36 -28.50 17.18
CA PHE A 61 6.36 -29.58 17.15
C PHE A 61 6.24 -30.17 18.55
N PHE A 62 5.03 -30.24 19.09
CA PHE A 62 4.75 -30.67 20.44
C PHE A 62 4.17 -32.10 20.52
N THR A 63 3.87 -32.73 19.38
CA THR A 63 3.37 -34.11 19.34
C THR A 63 4.51 -35.10 19.04
N LYS A 64 4.44 -36.30 19.62
CA LYS A 64 5.40 -37.39 19.36
C LYS A 64 5.49 -37.75 17.87
N LYS A 65 4.39 -37.62 17.13
CA LYS A 65 4.31 -37.88 15.70
C LYS A 65 4.70 -36.66 14.85
N LYS A 66 5.10 -35.54 15.48
CA LYS A 66 5.43 -34.28 14.79
C LYS A 66 4.35 -33.79 13.80
N ASN A 67 3.09 -34.15 14.06
CA ASN A 67 1.98 -33.78 13.19
C ASN A 67 1.36 -32.43 13.54
N GLN A 68 1.63 -31.89 14.75
CA GLN A 68 1.13 -30.61 15.20
C GLN A 68 2.24 -29.76 15.80
N GLY A 69 2.26 -28.48 15.46
CA GLY A 69 3.27 -27.56 15.92
C GLY A 69 2.90 -26.10 15.73
N PHE A 70 3.75 -25.24 16.21
CA PHE A 70 3.71 -23.81 15.96
C PHE A 70 4.95 -23.36 15.22
N ARG A 71 4.77 -22.34 14.38
CA ARG A 71 5.85 -21.60 13.73
C ARG A 71 5.77 -20.15 14.17
N TYR A 72 6.89 -19.60 14.61
CA TYR A 72 7.09 -18.19 14.93
C TYR A 72 8.08 -17.63 13.92
N TYR A 73 7.77 -16.52 13.28
CA TYR A 73 8.64 -15.99 12.23
C TYR A 73 8.56 -14.48 12.09
N LEU A 74 9.66 -13.91 11.63
CA LEU A 74 9.78 -12.58 11.08
C LEU A 74 9.61 -12.67 9.57
N PHE A 75 8.97 -11.69 8.98
CA PHE A 75 8.86 -11.64 7.53
C PHE A 75 9.00 -10.22 6.98
N TYR A 76 9.43 -10.16 5.75
CA TYR A 76 9.49 -8.97 4.95
C TYR A 76 9.05 -9.31 3.52
N ASP A 77 7.99 -8.65 3.04
CA ASP A 77 7.45 -8.80 1.71
C ASP A 77 7.61 -7.46 0.96
N TYR A 78 8.29 -7.49 -0.14
CA TYR A 78 8.34 -6.38 -1.08
C TYR A 78 7.36 -6.62 -2.21
N GLY A 79 6.54 -5.63 -2.53
CA GLY A 79 5.58 -5.68 -3.62
C GLY A 79 5.68 -4.45 -4.52
N TYR A 80 5.63 -4.68 -5.83
CA TYR A 80 5.59 -3.65 -6.86
C TYR A 80 4.26 -3.74 -7.62
N SER A 81 3.63 -2.60 -7.84
CA SER A 81 2.42 -2.47 -8.63
C SER A 81 2.46 -1.18 -9.44
N ASN A 82 1.84 -1.21 -10.59
CA ASN A 82 1.57 -0.02 -11.39
C ASN A 82 0.06 0.25 -11.34
N PHE A 83 -0.32 1.21 -10.51
CA PHE A 83 -1.69 1.69 -10.45
C PHE A 83 -1.89 2.69 -11.59
N GLY A 84 -2.88 2.41 -12.43
CA GLY A 84 -3.30 3.37 -13.45
C GLY A 84 -3.95 4.63 -12.85
N PHE A 85 -4.81 5.26 -13.62
CA PHE A 85 -5.56 6.43 -13.17
C PHE A 85 -6.60 6.07 -12.12
N VAL A 86 -6.75 6.92 -11.11
CA VAL A 86 -7.75 6.83 -10.06
C VAL A 86 -8.74 7.97 -10.23
N GLY A 87 -10.04 7.66 -10.02
CA GLY A 87 -11.10 8.61 -10.32
C GLY A 87 -11.14 8.88 -11.82
N ASN A 88 -12.18 9.31 -12.40
CA ASN A 88 -12.47 9.55 -13.84
C ASN A 88 -11.27 9.96 -14.74
N GLY A 89 -10.09 9.36 -14.57
CA GLY A 89 -8.88 9.61 -15.34
C GLY A 89 -8.04 10.82 -14.90
N VAL A 90 -8.41 11.45 -13.80
CA VAL A 90 -7.80 12.73 -13.39
C VAL A 90 -6.46 12.55 -12.65
N THR A 91 -6.28 11.43 -11.96
CA THR A 91 -5.08 11.23 -11.12
C THR A 91 -4.45 9.87 -11.34
N SER A 92 -3.18 9.86 -11.72
CA SER A 92 -2.38 8.63 -11.79
C SER A 92 -1.62 8.43 -10.49
N LEU A 93 -1.78 7.26 -9.87
CA LEU A 93 -0.95 6.84 -8.74
C LEU A 93 0.43 6.33 -9.20
N GLY A 94 0.54 6.00 -10.49
CA GLY A 94 1.79 5.56 -11.08
C GLY A 94 2.34 4.28 -10.44
N LYS A 95 3.66 4.21 -10.39
CA LYS A 95 4.39 3.09 -9.83
C LYS A 95 4.40 3.18 -8.30
N MET A 96 3.95 2.11 -7.65
CA MET A 96 3.87 2.01 -6.21
C MET A 96 4.63 0.78 -5.71
N ASN A 97 5.42 0.98 -4.70
CA ASN A 97 6.10 -0.06 -3.95
C ASN A 97 5.42 -0.20 -2.59
N ASN A 98 5.25 -1.43 -2.14
CA ASN A 98 4.77 -1.70 -0.81
C ASN A 98 5.77 -2.55 -0.05
N HIS A 99 6.14 -2.11 1.12
CA HIS A 99 6.97 -2.81 2.09
C HIS A 99 6.04 -3.32 3.19
N PHE A 100 5.97 -4.64 3.34
CA PHE A 100 5.10 -5.29 4.30
C PHE A 100 5.94 -6.19 5.18
N TYR A 101 5.98 -5.93 6.48
CA TYR A 101 6.92 -6.56 7.40
C TYR A 101 6.28 -6.79 8.76
N GLY A 102 6.70 -7.82 9.47
CA GLY A 102 6.12 -8.12 10.77
C GLY A 102 6.56 -9.42 11.39
N LEU A 103 5.79 -9.79 12.42
CA LEU A 103 5.93 -10.99 13.21
C LEU A 103 4.71 -11.88 12.99
N GLY A 104 4.91 -13.17 12.72
CA GLY A 104 3.82 -14.12 12.52
C GLY A 104 3.90 -15.32 13.46
N ILE A 105 2.72 -15.87 13.73
CA ILE A 105 2.55 -17.16 14.39
C ILE A 105 1.57 -18.01 13.58
N ASP A 106 1.99 -19.21 13.19
CA ASP A 106 1.16 -20.16 12.47
C ASP A 106 1.06 -21.47 13.25
N TYR A 107 -0.13 -22.03 13.27
CA TYR A 107 -0.37 -23.41 13.65
C TYR A 107 -0.12 -24.31 12.45
N LEU A 108 0.69 -25.33 12.64
CA LEU A 108 1.09 -26.30 11.63
C LEU A 108 0.41 -27.64 11.89
N PHE A 109 -0.21 -28.22 10.88
CA PHE A 109 -0.80 -29.55 10.95
C PHE A 109 -0.35 -30.39 9.75
N ASN A 110 0.36 -31.51 10.02
CA ASN A 110 0.76 -32.48 9.01
C ASN A 110 -0.25 -33.63 9.01
N PHE A 111 -0.88 -33.88 7.89
CA PHE A 111 -1.82 -35.00 7.70
C PHE A 111 -1.16 -36.20 7.03
N ILE A 112 -0.03 -36.01 6.32
CA ILE A 112 0.82 -37.07 5.82
C ILE A 112 2.21 -36.83 6.43
N ASP A 113 2.75 -37.86 7.08
CA ASP A 113 4.11 -37.82 7.62
C ASP A 113 4.78 -39.19 7.38
N ASN A 114 5.83 -39.18 6.56
CA ASN A 114 6.64 -40.34 6.28
C ASN A 114 7.98 -40.18 7.02
N ALA A 115 8.05 -40.76 8.20
CA ALA A 115 9.23 -40.69 9.07
C ALA A 115 10.49 -41.29 8.41
N GLN A 116 10.37 -42.28 7.54
CA GLN A 116 11.52 -42.92 6.87
C GLN A 116 12.13 -41.99 5.80
N LYS A 117 11.29 -41.25 5.05
CA LYS A 117 11.73 -40.35 4.00
C LYS A 117 11.88 -38.90 4.51
N HIS A 118 11.57 -38.62 5.76
CA HIS A 118 11.50 -37.27 6.33
C HIS A 118 10.64 -36.30 5.52
N SER A 119 9.64 -36.84 4.82
CA SER A 119 8.73 -36.07 3.98
C SER A 119 7.37 -35.93 4.66
N SER A 120 6.78 -34.76 4.56
CA SER A 120 5.45 -34.51 5.14
C SER A 120 4.66 -33.55 4.29
N VAL A 121 3.32 -33.73 4.30
CA VAL A 121 2.36 -32.81 3.69
C VAL A 121 1.42 -32.33 4.80
N GLY A 122 1.17 -31.04 4.81
CA GLY A 122 0.33 -30.43 5.81
C GLY A 122 -0.22 -29.10 5.38
N PHE A 123 -0.98 -28.48 6.28
CA PHE A 123 -1.44 -27.11 6.13
C PHE A 123 -0.97 -26.26 7.30
N TYR A 124 -1.06 -24.96 7.12
CA TYR A 124 -0.86 -24.00 8.19
C TYR A 124 -1.95 -22.93 8.18
N VAL A 125 -2.26 -22.43 9.36
CA VAL A 125 -3.13 -21.28 9.56
C VAL A 125 -2.57 -20.43 10.70
N GLY A 126 -2.61 -19.12 10.53
CA GLY A 126 -2.08 -18.24 11.57
C GLY A 126 -2.38 -16.77 11.31
N PHE A 127 -1.82 -15.94 12.16
CA PHE A 127 -1.94 -14.50 12.12
C PHE A 127 -0.57 -13.85 12.25
N ALA A 128 -0.49 -12.61 11.79
CA ALA A 128 0.69 -11.80 12.02
C ALA A 128 0.32 -10.39 12.50
N LEU A 129 1.29 -9.74 13.14
CA LEU A 129 1.28 -8.32 13.41
C LEU A 129 2.24 -7.67 12.43
N ALA A 130 1.74 -6.78 11.60
CA ALA A 130 2.49 -6.27 10.47
C ALA A 130 2.39 -4.75 10.32
N GLY A 131 3.46 -4.15 9.78
CA GLY A 131 3.48 -2.82 9.21
C GLY A 131 3.36 -2.89 7.69
N SER A 132 2.62 -1.98 7.11
CA SER A 132 2.51 -1.79 5.67
C SER A 132 2.91 -0.38 5.32
N SER A 133 3.96 -0.20 4.51
CA SER A 133 4.44 1.10 4.05
C SER A 133 4.39 1.18 2.54
N TRP A 134 3.82 2.28 2.03
CA TRP A 134 3.65 2.53 0.62
C TRP A 134 4.59 3.66 0.17
N VAL A 135 5.34 3.43 -0.89
CA VAL A 135 6.26 4.40 -1.50
C VAL A 135 6.06 4.39 -3.01
N GLY A 136 5.94 5.57 -3.61
CA GLY A 136 5.72 5.63 -5.05
C GLY A 136 5.88 7.02 -5.64
N SER A 137 6.03 7.09 -6.96
CA SER A 137 6.23 8.33 -7.71
C SER A 137 5.00 9.27 -7.67
N GLY A 138 3.80 8.70 -7.56
CA GLY A 138 2.56 9.49 -7.47
C GLY A 138 2.30 10.12 -6.10
N LEU A 139 3.04 9.73 -5.05
CA LEU A 139 2.80 10.22 -3.69
C LEU A 139 3.17 11.68 -3.50
N SER A 140 4.17 12.19 -4.20
CA SER A 140 4.63 13.58 -4.10
C SER A 140 3.50 14.57 -4.38
N MET A 141 2.65 14.27 -5.35
CA MET A 141 1.48 15.09 -5.68
C MET A 141 0.48 15.13 -4.52
N TRP A 142 0.19 14.00 -3.90
CA TRP A 142 -0.72 13.91 -2.75
C TRP A 142 -0.17 14.63 -1.51
N VAL A 143 1.14 14.53 -1.29
CA VAL A 143 1.83 15.29 -0.22
C VAL A 143 1.70 16.79 -0.47
N SER A 144 1.96 17.26 -1.70
CA SER A 144 1.82 18.66 -2.07
C SER A 144 0.38 19.15 -1.93
N GLN A 145 -0.59 18.34 -2.36
CA GLN A 145 -2.01 18.66 -2.22
C GLN A 145 -2.44 18.73 -0.75
N THR A 146 -1.98 17.80 0.09
CA THR A 146 -2.21 17.84 1.55
C THR A 146 -1.67 19.14 2.15
N GLY A 147 -0.44 19.52 1.80
CA GLY A 147 0.18 20.77 2.24
C GLY A 147 -0.59 21.99 1.78
N PHE A 148 -1.02 22.02 0.52
CA PHE A 148 -1.81 23.12 -0.02
C PHE A 148 -3.16 23.28 0.70
N ILE A 149 -3.90 22.18 0.89
CA ILE A 149 -5.19 22.21 1.59
C ILE A 149 -5.03 22.75 3.00
N ASN A 150 -4.05 22.23 3.75
CA ASN A 150 -3.86 22.59 5.16
C ASN A 150 -3.35 24.02 5.38
N ASN A 151 -2.59 24.55 4.43
CA ASN A 151 -1.98 25.87 4.58
C ASN A 151 -2.82 27.02 3.97
N TYR A 152 -3.60 26.74 2.94
CA TYR A 152 -4.26 27.78 2.17
C TYR A 152 -5.79 27.70 2.15
N LEU A 153 -6.40 26.57 2.52
CA LEU A 153 -7.86 26.41 2.48
C LEU A 153 -8.46 26.44 3.89
N THR A 154 -9.00 27.59 4.27
CA THR A 154 -9.65 27.75 5.59
C THR A 154 -10.91 26.88 5.72
N GLY A 155 -10.97 26.05 6.74
CA GLY A 155 -12.09 25.14 7.02
C GLY A 155 -11.99 23.79 6.32
N TYR A 156 -10.83 23.47 5.75
CA TYR A 156 -10.50 22.15 5.20
C TYR A 156 -9.27 21.58 5.89
N GLN A 157 -9.25 20.27 6.05
CA GLN A 157 -8.11 19.52 6.58
C GLN A 157 -7.88 18.29 5.72
N ALA A 158 -6.62 18.03 5.37
CA ALA A 158 -6.21 16.81 4.68
C ALA A 158 -5.18 16.06 5.53
N LYS A 159 -5.30 14.73 5.55
CA LYS A 159 -4.36 13.82 6.22
C LYS A 159 -3.94 12.74 5.25
N MET A 160 -2.67 12.37 5.32
CA MET A 160 -2.10 11.31 4.49
C MET A 160 -1.30 10.36 5.37
N HIS A 161 -1.56 9.06 5.25
CA HIS A 161 -0.87 8.00 5.96
C HIS A 161 -0.25 7.04 4.96
N THR A 162 1.06 7.03 4.83
CA THR A 162 1.79 6.12 3.93
C THR A 162 2.15 4.81 4.60
N SER A 163 2.03 4.75 5.93
CA SER A 163 2.35 3.56 6.73
C SER A 163 1.27 3.31 7.75
N PHE A 164 0.88 2.06 7.90
CA PHE A 164 -0.17 1.66 8.83
C PHE A 164 0.01 0.23 9.31
N PHE A 165 -0.60 -0.05 10.47
CA PHE A 165 -0.63 -1.36 11.08
C PHE A 165 -1.61 -2.30 10.37
N GLN A 166 -1.25 -3.58 10.27
CA GLN A 166 -2.05 -4.63 9.64
C GLN A 166 -2.05 -5.90 10.47
N ILE A 167 -3.15 -6.63 10.38
CA ILE A 167 -3.27 -7.98 10.95
C ILE A 167 -3.65 -8.93 9.81
N PRO A 168 -2.68 -9.56 9.14
CA PRO A 168 -2.98 -10.56 8.12
C PRO A 168 -3.33 -11.91 8.72
N LEU A 169 -4.34 -12.56 8.15
CA LEU A 169 -4.61 -13.98 8.29
C LEU A 169 -3.76 -14.73 7.27
N ASN A 170 -3.00 -15.74 7.71
CA ASN A 170 -2.16 -16.58 6.88
C ASN A 170 -2.75 -17.98 6.84
N LEU A 171 -2.83 -18.56 5.64
CA LEU A 171 -3.24 -19.96 5.46
C LEU A 171 -2.54 -20.53 4.23
N GLY A 172 -2.25 -21.82 4.25
CA GLY A 172 -1.62 -22.45 3.12
C GLY A 172 -1.32 -23.93 3.32
N ILE A 173 -0.75 -24.50 2.27
CA ILE A 173 -0.32 -25.88 2.19
C ILE A 173 1.21 -25.90 2.21
N ARG A 174 1.77 -26.89 2.88
CA ARG A 174 3.21 -27.12 2.96
C ARG A 174 3.53 -28.56 2.58
N VAL A 175 4.62 -28.69 1.85
CA VAL A 175 5.20 -29.99 1.48
C VAL A 175 6.66 -29.97 1.84
N ASN A 176 7.06 -30.79 2.82
CA ASN A 176 8.48 -31.03 3.07
C ASN A 176 8.90 -32.26 2.27
N VAL A 177 9.89 -32.08 1.41
CA VAL A 177 10.39 -33.14 0.53
C VAL A 177 11.38 -34.02 1.30
N ASP A 178 12.19 -33.39 2.14
CA ASP A 178 13.16 -34.03 3.04
C ASP A 178 13.31 -33.25 4.35
N ARG A 179 14.37 -33.54 5.13
CA ARG A 179 14.63 -32.92 6.40
C ARG A 179 14.83 -31.40 6.31
N HIS A 180 15.43 -30.93 5.21
CA HIS A 180 15.87 -29.54 5.04
C HIS A 180 15.04 -28.75 4.04
N ASN A 181 14.49 -29.41 3.02
CA ASN A 181 13.87 -28.75 1.87
C ASN A 181 12.35 -28.92 1.89
N GLY A 182 11.66 -27.82 1.63
CA GLY A 182 10.21 -27.81 1.51
C GLY A 182 9.71 -26.71 0.58
N PHE A 183 8.45 -26.83 0.22
CA PHE A 183 7.71 -25.85 -0.56
C PHE A 183 6.42 -25.50 0.16
N GLU A 184 6.06 -24.25 0.12
CA GLU A 184 4.82 -23.75 0.70
C GLU A 184 4.06 -22.93 -0.35
N MET A 185 2.74 -23.15 -0.40
CA MET A 185 1.80 -22.34 -1.17
C MET A 185 0.85 -21.69 -0.17
N GLY A 186 0.81 -20.37 -0.16
CA GLY A 186 0.11 -19.62 0.87
C GLY A 186 -0.76 -18.50 0.35
N LEU A 187 -1.71 -18.14 1.19
CA LEU A 187 -2.56 -16.96 1.08
C LEU A 187 -2.35 -16.09 2.34
N LYS A 188 -2.13 -14.81 2.12
CA LYS A 188 -2.07 -13.80 3.18
C LYS A 188 -3.20 -12.80 2.94
N ILE A 189 -4.11 -12.65 3.89
CA ILE A 189 -5.31 -11.81 3.79
C ILE A 189 -5.24 -10.74 4.86
N PRO A 190 -4.87 -9.49 4.52
CA PRO A 190 -4.89 -8.38 5.48
C PRO A 190 -6.32 -8.09 5.92
N LEU A 191 -6.56 -8.10 7.24
CA LEU A 191 -7.91 -7.92 7.81
C LEU A 191 -8.22 -6.45 8.12
N ALA A 192 -7.21 -5.64 8.44
CA ALA A 192 -7.42 -4.23 8.74
C ALA A 192 -7.58 -3.39 7.47
N ILE A 193 -8.48 -2.42 7.53
CA ILE A 193 -8.69 -1.42 6.48
C ILE A 193 -8.26 -0.07 7.07
N ASN A 194 -7.30 0.57 6.42
CA ASN A 194 -6.81 1.89 6.84
C ASN A 194 -6.95 2.86 5.67
N SER A 195 -7.32 4.09 5.99
CA SER A 195 -7.34 5.16 5.00
C SER A 195 -5.92 5.63 4.70
N PHE A 196 -5.64 5.85 3.43
CA PHE A 196 -4.39 6.36 2.94
C PHE A 196 -4.40 7.89 2.89
N TYR A 197 -5.50 8.45 2.44
CA TYR A 197 -5.71 9.88 2.32
C TYR A 197 -7.13 10.22 2.73
N GLU A 198 -7.29 11.27 3.53
CA GLU A 198 -8.57 11.78 3.98
C GLU A 198 -8.59 13.31 3.87
N THR A 199 -9.70 13.82 3.37
CA THR A 199 -9.97 15.27 3.37
C THR A 199 -11.30 15.50 4.05
N HIS A 200 -11.32 16.45 4.98
CA HIS A 200 -12.52 16.87 5.70
C HIS A 200 -12.69 18.38 5.56
N GLY A 201 -13.90 18.86 5.25
CA GLY A 201 -14.22 20.28 5.22
C GLY A 201 -15.58 20.57 4.60
N LYS A 202 -16.25 21.62 5.00
CA LYS A 202 -17.48 22.27 4.48
C LYS A 202 -18.36 21.42 3.55
N GLY A 203 -18.70 20.17 3.95
CA GLY A 203 -19.54 19.27 3.14
C GLY A 203 -18.79 18.40 2.12
N LEU A 204 -17.48 18.56 1.97
CA LEU A 204 -16.65 17.71 1.11
C LEU A 204 -15.81 16.77 2.00
N ASN A 205 -16.14 15.48 1.99
CA ASN A 205 -15.37 14.44 2.66
C ASN A 205 -14.91 13.43 1.61
N THR A 206 -13.60 13.31 1.41
CA THR A 206 -13.03 12.35 0.47
C THR A 206 -12.07 11.43 1.21
N SER A 207 -12.19 10.13 0.97
CA SER A 207 -11.29 9.13 1.56
C SER A 207 -10.76 8.21 0.48
N LEU A 208 -9.45 8.02 0.43
CA LEU A 208 -8.77 7.09 -0.45
C LEU A 208 -8.18 5.96 0.38
N PHE A 209 -8.47 4.73 -0.01
CA PHE A 209 -7.98 3.53 0.66
C PHE A 209 -7.06 2.73 -0.25
N PHE A 210 -5.87 2.40 0.24
CA PHE A 210 -5.04 1.37 -0.35
C PHE A 210 -5.14 0.10 0.47
N LYS A 211 -5.62 -0.96 -0.15
CA LYS A 211 -5.75 -2.25 0.50
C LYS A 211 -5.17 -3.35 -0.39
N ARG A 212 -4.27 -4.15 0.18
CA ARG A 212 -4.01 -5.47 -0.37
C ARG A 212 -5.22 -6.35 -0.10
N LEU A 213 -5.82 -6.92 -1.14
CA LEU A 213 -6.99 -7.81 -0.97
C LEU A 213 -6.54 -9.18 -0.51
N VAL A 214 -5.68 -9.81 -1.30
CA VAL A 214 -5.13 -11.14 -1.03
C VAL A 214 -3.73 -11.18 -1.62
N MET A 215 -2.80 -11.80 -0.92
CA MET A 215 -1.49 -12.15 -1.45
C MET A 215 -1.40 -13.66 -1.60
N PHE A 216 -1.15 -14.11 -2.81
CA PHE A 216 -0.79 -15.48 -3.12
C PHE A 216 0.74 -15.59 -3.12
N SER A 217 1.29 -16.61 -2.48
CA SER A 217 2.72 -16.85 -2.41
C SER A 217 3.07 -18.29 -2.73
N LEU A 218 4.18 -18.47 -3.43
CA LEU A 218 4.87 -19.74 -3.59
C LEU A 218 6.26 -19.57 -2.99
N SER A 219 6.61 -20.39 -2.03
CA SER A 219 7.83 -20.22 -1.23
C SER A 219 8.64 -21.52 -1.20
N TYR A 220 9.95 -21.37 -1.32
CA TYR A 220 10.90 -22.42 -0.95
C TYR A 220 11.31 -22.22 0.50
N VAL A 221 11.32 -23.31 1.27
CA VAL A 221 11.65 -23.29 2.70
C VAL A 221 12.83 -24.19 2.95
N TYR A 222 13.90 -23.62 3.48
CA TYR A 222 15.04 -24.37 3.99
C TYR A 222 14.96 -24.44 5.53
N SER A 223 15.14 -25.63 6.09
CA SER A 223 15.14 -25.89 7.56
C SER A 223 16.52 -26.37 7.99
N PHE A 224 17.07 -25.77 9.03
CA PHE A 224 18.36 -26.11 9.62
C PHE A 224 18.23 -27.28 10.60
#